data_155055254a89568bcdbf7451f61f2e61
#
_entry.id   155055254a89568bcdbf7451f61f2e61
#
_cell.length_a   1.000
_cell.length_b   1.000
_cell.length_c   1.000
_cell.angle_alpha   90.00
_cell.angle_beta   90.00
_cell.angle_gamma   90.00
#
_symmetry.space_group_name_H-M   'P 1'
#
loop_
_entity.id
_entity.type
_entity.pdbx_description
1 polymer ?
#
loop_
_entity_poly.entity_id
_entity_poly.type
_entity_poly.pdbx_seq_one_letter_code
_entity_poly.pdbx_strand_id
1 'polypeptide(L)'
;FAGIDSGSTSTDVVILNKDHEIVTSIILPTGAGAAIGADRALAEALKEAGLQREDIDALVTTGYGRTAIKNGDKSITEITCHARGAHFLNPEVRTVIDIGGQDSKVIRLDENGAVANFVMNDKCAAGTGRFLEMMARTMEMNLDQMSECGLEFKEDITISSMCTVFAESEVVSLIAQNKATDDIVHGLNKAVAVKTAALTRRVGGEEKYMMTGGVAQNKGLVKTLEERLGTSMVISEKSQLCG
;
A
#
# COMPACT_ATOMS: atom_id res chain seq x y z
N PHE A 1 -8.32 5.54 -21.78
CA PHE A 1 -7.35 6.21 -20.88
C PHE A 1 -6.54 5.18 -20.15
N ALA A 2 -5.26 5.48 -19.86
CA ALA A 2 -4.43 4.61 -19.06
C ALA A 2 -3.71 5.38 -17.94
N GLY A 3 -3.54 4.72 -16.79
CA GLY A 3 -2.72 5.18 -15.66
C GLY A 3 -1.60 4.19 -15.39
N ILE A 4 -0.40 4.69 -15.11
CA ILE A 4 0.76 3.89 -14.68
C ILE A 4 1.26 4.44 -13.34
N ASP A 5 1.16 3.63 -12.29
CA ASP A 5 1.86 3.86 -11.03
C ASP A 5 3.16 3.07 -11.01
N SER A 6 4.28 3.75 -11.15
CA SER A 6 5.60 3.14 -11.06
C SER A 6 6.16 3.27 -9.66
N GLY A 7 5.75 2.35 -8.80
CA GLY A 7 6.21 2.26 -7.42
C GLY A 7 7.61 1.66 -7.30
N SER A 8 8.13 1.64 -6.08
CA SER A 8 9.44 1.08 -5.76
C SER A 8 9.50 -0.45 -5.82
N THR A 9 8.37 -1.12 -5.67
CA THR A 9 8.25 -2.59 -5.60
C THR A 9 7.44 -3.12 -6.77
N SER A 10 6.26 -2.56 -7.03
CA SER A 10 5.39 -2.89 -8.15
C SER A 10 5.22 -1.71 -9.10
N THR A 11 4.86 -2.04 -10.33
CA THR A 11 4.35 -1.11 -11.33
C THR A 11 2.96 -1.57 -11.69
N ASP A 12 2.00 -0.71 -11.46
CA ASP A 12 0.59 -0.99 -11.57
C ASP A 12 0.03 -0.19 -12.76
N VAL A 13 -0.79 -0.83 -13.61
CA VAL A 13 -1.40 -0.21 -14.79
C VAL A 13 -2.90 -0.43 -14.74
N VAL A 14 -3.66 0.62 -14.98
CA VAL A 14 -5.12 0.56 -15.12
C VAL A 14 -5.51 1.17 -16.46
N ILE A 15 -6.37 0.48 -17.22
CA ILE A 15 -6.98 1.01 -18.44
C ILE A 15 -8.47 1.23 -18.18
N LEU A 16 -8.94 2.45 -18.45
CA LEU A 16 -10.33 2.85 -18.33
C LEU A 16 -10.94 3.12 -19.72
N ASN A 17 -12.22 2.79 -19.88
CA ASN A 17 -13.02 3.22 -21.03
C ASN A 17 -13.49 4.69 -20.89
N LYS A 18 -14.30 5.18 -21.83
CA LYS A 18 -14.83 6.56 -21.82
C LYS A 18 -15.84 6.81 -20.71
N ASP A 19 -16.46 5.76 -20.21
CA ASP A 19 -17.42 5.79 -19.10
C ASP A 19 -16.74 5.63 -17.73
N HIS A 20 -15.40 5.66 -17.73
CA HIS A 20 -14.52 5.46 -16.55
C HIS A 20 -14.63 4.06 -15.91
N GLU A 21 -15.09 3.07 -16.64
CA GLU A 21 -15.09 1.69 -16.17
C GLU A 21 -13.70 1.07 -16.39
N ILE A 22 -13.25 0.23 -15.44
CA ILE A 22 -11.97 -0.48 -15.55
C ILE A 22 -12.11 -1.59 -16.59
N VAL A 23 -11.35 -1.46 -17.69
CA VAL A 23 -11.27 -2.46 -18.77
C VAL A 23 -10.32 -3.58 -18.36
N THR A 24 -9.14 -3.21 -17.85
CA THR A 24 -8.15 -4.15 -17.30
C THR A 24 -7.24 -3.46 -16.29
N SER A 25 -6.55 -4.27 -15.50
CA SER A 25 -5.53 -3.80 -14.58
C SER A 25 -4.42 -4.84 -14.40
N ILE A 26 -3.19 -4.39 -14.43
CA ILE A 26 -1.99 -5.24 -14.29
C ILE A 26 -1.15 -4.74 -13.13
N ILE A 27 -0.63 -5.68 -12.34
CA ILE A 27 0.34 -5.44 -11.26
C ILE A 27 1.56 -6.30 -11.54
N LEU A 28 2.70 -5.68 -11.82
CA LEU A 28 3.97 -6.40 -12.05
C LEU A 28 5.07 -5.85 -11.14
N PRO A 29 6.07 -6.68 -10.78
CA PRO A 29 7.26 -6.16 -10.11
C PRO A 29 7.94 -5.08 -10.96
N THR A 30 8.32 -3.94 -10.37
CA THR A 30 9.00 -2.85 -11.09
C THR A 30 10.35 -3.32 -11.67
N GLY A 31 11.06 -4.18 -10.93
CA GLY A 31 12.35 -4.69 -11.39
C GLY A 31 13.48 -3.65 -11.31
N ALA A 32 14.46 -3.75 -12.20
CA ALA A 32 15.69 -2.97 -12.15
C ALA A 32 15.56 -1.53 -12.68
N GLY A 33 14.41 -1.14 -13.24
CA GLY A 33 14.24 0.20 -13.81
C GLY A 33 12.78 0.58 -14.02
N ALA A 34 12.41 1.76 -13.52
CA ALA A 34 11.04 2.27 -13.56
C ALA A 34 10.46 2.35 -14.99
N ALA A 35 11.23 2.87 -15.95
CA ALA A 35 10.77 2.97 -17.34
C ALA A 35 10.56 1.59 -17.97
N ILE A 36 11.49 0.66 -17.76
CA ILE A 36 11.39 -0.72 -18.31
C ILE A 36 10.20 -1.45 -17.66
N GLY A 37 10.01 -1.29 -16.35
CA GLY A 37 8.86 -1.85 -15.64
C GLY A 37 7.53 -1.30 -16.16
N ALA A 38 7.46 0.01 -16.39
CA ALA A 38 6.30 0.68 -16.93
C ALA A 38 5.95 0.23 -18.37
N ASP A 39 6.95 0.17 -19.26
CA ASP A 39 6.74 -0.29 -20.63
C ASP A 39 6.25 -1.75 -20.67
N ARG A 40 6.84 -2.61 -19.84
CA ARG A 40 6.42 -4.00 -19.71
C ARG A 40 4.98 -4.14 -19.19
N ALA A 41 4.64 -3.41 -18.13
CA ALA A 41 3.32 -3.47 -17.52
C ALA A 41 2.23 -2.90 -18.46
N LEU A 42 2.54 -1.81 -19.16
CA LEU A 42 1.63 -1.23 -20.16
C LEU A 42 1.42 -2.20 -21.34
N ALA A 43 2.49 -2.82 -21.86
CA ALA A 43 2.38 -3.78 -22.95
C ALA A 43 1.51 -4.99 -22.57
N GLU A 44 1.64 -5.50 -21.35
CA GLU A 44 0.81 -6.61 -20.87
C GLU A 44 -0.65 -6.18 -20.68
N ALA A 45 -0.90 -4.97 -20.14
CA ALA A 45 -2.24 -4.44 -20.00
C ALA A 45 -2.94 -4.25 -21.37
N LEU A 46 -2.25 -3.69 -22.35
CA LEU A 46 -2.76 -3.53 -23.70
C LEU A 46 -3.09 -4.89 -24.37
N LYS A 47 -2.19 -5.85 -24.22
CA LYS A 47 -2.39 -7.22 -24.73
C LYS A 47 -3.62 -7.87 -24.10
N GLU A 48 -3.78 -7.79 -22.77
CA GLU A 48 -4.92 -8.37 -22.07
C GLU A 48 -6.23 -7.71 -22.49
N ALA A 49 -6.22 -6.38 -22.68
CA ALA A 49 -7.39 -5.63 -23.15
C ALA A 49 -7.67 -5.80 -24.65
N GLY A 50 -6.75 -6.41 -25.44
CA GLY A 50 -6.86 -6.48 -26.91
C GLY A 50 -6.72 -5.12 -27.60
N LEU A 51 -6.00 -4.18 -26.98
CA LEU A 51 -5.80 -2.82 -27.47
C LEU A 51 -4.38 -2.60 -28.00
N GLN A 52 -4.23 -1.53 -28.79
CA GLN A 52 -2.94 -0.99 -29.21
C GLN A 52 -2.64 0.32 -28.47
N ARG A 53 -1.39 0.80 -28.53
CA ARG A 53 -1.01 2.07 -27.88
C ARG A 53 -1.82 3.26 -28.40
N GLU A 54 -2.16 3.24 -29.65
CA GLU A 54 -2.94 4.27 -30.38
C GLU A 54 -4.39 4.36 -29.90
N ASP A 55 -4.92 3.32 -29.27
CA ASP A 55 -6.27 3.29 -28.69
C ASP A 55 -6.35 4.03 -27.36
N ILE A 56 -5.20 4.42 -26.80
CA ILE A 56 -5.12 5.15 -25.52
C ILE A 56 -5.08 6.66 -25.79
N ASP A 57 -6.19 7.34 -25.57
CA ASP A 57 -6.35 8.78 -25.77
C ASP A 57 -5.45 9.62 -24.84
N ALA A 58 -5.20 9.15 -23.60
CA ALA A 58 -4.31 9.80 -22.65
C ALA A 58 -3.68 8.80 -21.69
N LEU A 59 -2.39 9.00 -21.41
CA LEU A 59 -1.58 8.22 -20.49
C LEU A 59 -1.07 9.11 -19.35
N VAL A 60 -1.51 8.81 -18.12
CA VAL A 60 -1.04 9.49 -16.90
C VAL A 60 -0.02 8.61 -16.19
N THR A 61 1.04 9.22 -15.66
CA THR A 61 2.07 8.53 -14.88
C THR A 61 2.15 9.06 -13.46
N THR A 62 2.33 8.16 -12.51
CA THR A 62 2.50 8.47 -11.09
C THR A 62 3.53 7.55 -10.43
N GLY A 63 3.68 7.67 -9.11
CA GLY A 63 4.62 6.90 -8.32
C GLY A 63 6.05 7.46 -8.32
N TYR A 64 6.93 6.74 -7.69
CA TYR A 64 8.35 7.11 -7.53
C TYR A 64 9.06 7.24 -8.87
N GLY A 65 8.74 6.34 -9.81
CA GLY A 65 9.34 6.25 -11.12
C GLY A 65 8.72 7.17 -12.18
N ARG A 66 7.66 7.92 -11.88
CA ARG A 66 6.87 8.69 -12.86
C ARG A 66 7.70 9.59 -13.79
N THR A 67 8.77 10.19 -13.26
CA THR A 67 9.62 11.12 -14.05
C THR A 67 10.56 10.41 -15.03
N ALA A 68 10.78 9.11 -14.86
CA ALA A 68 11.57 8.29 -15.78
C ALA A 68 10.75 7.81 -16.98
N ILE A 69 9.42 7.85 -16.91
CA ILE A 69 8.50 7.40 -17.96
C ILE A 69 8.24 8.57 -18.91
N LYS A 70 8.92 8.55 -20.06
CA LYS A 70 8.90 9.69 -21.01
C LYS A 70 7.67 9.73 -21.92
N ASN A 71 6.94 8.61 -22.05
CA ASN A 71 5.83 8.46 -23.00
C ASN A 71 4.46 8.78 -22.37
N GLY A 72 4.42 9.31 -21.16
CA GLY A 72 3.20 9.77 -20.51
C GLY A 72 2.81 11.19 -20.93
N ASP A 73 1.53 11.42 -21.13
CA ASP A 73 1.00 12.76 -21.47
C ASP A 73 1.05 13.70 -20.27
N LYS A 74 0.89 13.15 -19.07
CA LYS A 74 0.92 13.92 -17.82
C LYS A 74 1.52 13.09 -16.67
N SER A 75 2.34 13.74 -15.85
CA SER A 75 2.85 13.16 -14.60
C SER A 75 2.18 13.84 -13.41
N ILE A 76 1.56 13.05 -12.54
CA ILE A 76 0.81 13.51 -11.35
C ILE A 76 1.43 12.90 -10.11
N THR A 77 1.33 13.59 -8.96
CA THR A 77 1.85 13.07 -7.70
C THR A 77 1.03 11.89 -7.20
N GLU A 78 1.68 10.90 -6.64
CA GLU A 78 1.02 9.72 -6.08
C GLU A 78 -0.02 10.05 -4.99
N ILE A 79 0.22 11.11 -4.20
CA ILE A 79 -0.75 11.58 -3.20
C ILE A 79 -2.09 11.95 -3.86
N THR A 80 -2.04 12.66 -4.98
CA THR A 80 -3.23 13.06 -5.74
C THR A 80 -3.92 11.85 -6.37
N CYS A 81 -3.13 10.92 -6.94
CA CYS A 81 -3.66 9.71 -7.58
C CYS A 81 -4.33 8.79 -6.56
N HIS A 82 -3.67 8.49 -5.44
CA HIS A 82 -4.28 7.70 -4.36
C HIS A 82 -5.58 8.32 -3.83
N ALA A 83 -5.60 9.64 -3.66
CA ALA A 83 -6.80 10.36 -3.23
C ALA A 83 -7.97 10.15 -4.23
N ARG A 84 -7.70 10.33 -5.52
CA ARG A 84 -8.70 10.21 -6.58
C ARG A 84 -9.13 8.76 -6.78
N GLY A 85 -8.20 7.81 -6.76
CA GLY A 85 -8.49 6.38 -6.89
C GLY A 85 -9.33 5.86 -5.72
N ALA A 86 -8.99 6.24 -4.49
CA ALA A 86 -9.78 5.85 -3.31
C ALA A 86 -11.20 6.44 -3.35
N HIS A 87 -11.34 7.72 -3.71
CA HIS A 87 -12.64 8.37 -3.87
C HIS A 87 -13.46 7.78 -5.03
N PHE A 88 -12.81 7.38 -6.12
CA PHE A 88 -13.45 6.67 -7.23
C PHE A 88 -14.03 5.32 -6.79
N LEU A 89 -13.29 4.56 -5.98
CA LEU A 89 -13.75 3.27 -5.45
C LEU A 89 -14.83 3.42 -4.37
N ASN A 90 -14.75 4.47 -3.56
CA ASN A 90 -15.75 4.78 -2.53
C ASN A 90 -15.82 6.29 -2.27
N PRO A 91 -16.85 6.99 -2.79
CA PRO A 91 -17.01 8.44 -2.63
C PRO A 91 -17.19 8.92 -1.17
N GLU A 92 -17.53 8.04 -0.24
CA GLU A 92 -17.69 8.40 1.17
C GLU A 92 -16.37 8.45 1.94
N VAL A 93 -15.27 7.96 1.35
CA VAL A 93 -13.95 7.97 2.01
C VAL A 93 -13.48 9.38 2.30
N ARG A 94 -12.98 9.60 3.52
CA ARG A 94 -12.41 10.88 3.98
C ARG A 94 -10.95 10.73 4.39
N THR A 95 -10.50 9.53 4.72
CA THR A 95 -9.10 9.26 5.06
C THR A 95 -8.61 8.01 4.34
N VAL A 96 -7.54 8.16 3.57
CA VAL A 96 -6.83 7.06 2.93
C VAL A 96 -5.58 6.76 3.73
N ILE A 97 -5.40 5.51 4.12
CA ILE A 97 -4.18 4.98 4.73
C ILE A 97 -3.51 4.10 3.68
N ASP A 98 -2.45 4.61 3.07
CA ASP A 98 -1.69 3.88 2.08
C ASP A 98 -0.39 3.36 2.69
N ILE A 99 -0.20 2.04 2.63
CA ILE A 99 1.04 1.40 3.07
C ILE A 99 1.62 0.63 1.89
N GLY A 100 2.60 1.26 1.27
CA GLY A 100 3.35 0.73 0.14
C GLY A 100 4.55 -0.12 0.56
N GLY A 101 5.37 -0.49 -0.44
CA GLY A 101 6.58 -1.27 -0.21
C GLY A 101 7.64 -0.54 0.61
N GLN A 102 7.89 0.74 0.34
CA GLN A 102 8.97 1.51 0.98
C GLN A 102 8.51 2.76 1.73
N ASP A 103 7.27 3.13 1.61
CA ASP A 103 6.69 4.29 2.26
C ASP A 103 5.31 3.99 2.85
N SER A 104 4.81 4.89 3.66
CA SER A 104 3.44 4.89 4.15
C SER A 104 2.91 6.32 4.18
N LYS A 105 1.65 6.49 3.79
CA LYS A 105 1.00 7.79 3.66
C LYS A 105 -0.36 7.75 4.34
N VAL A 106 -0.75 8.87 4.93
CA VAL A 106 -2.13 9.09 5.31
C VAL A 106 -2.59 10.38 4.66
N ILE A 107 -3.69 10.30 3.92
CA ILE A 107 -4.22 11.38 3.10
C ILE A 107 -5.64 11.68 3.58
N ARG A 108 -5.91 12.90 4.01
CA ARG A 108 -7.26 13.37 4.31
C ARG A 108 -7.85 14.02 3.05
N LEU A 109 -9.08 13.62 2.74
CA LEU A 109 -9.84 14.11 1.59
C LEU A 109 -10.91 15.10 2.03
N ASP A 110 -11.24 16.01 1.16
CA ASP A 110 -12.48 16.79 1.25
C ASP A 110 -13.68 16.00 0.69
N GLU A 111 -14.86 16.60 0.70
CA GLU A 111 -16.10 16.00 0.22
C GLU A 111 -16.09 15.66 -1.28
N ASN A 112 -15.21 16.31 -2.06
CA ASN A 112 -15.06 16.12 -3.49
C ASN A 112 -13.91 15.14 -3.84
N GLY A 113 -13.30 14.51 -2.83
CA GLY A 113 -12.15 13.60 -3.02
C GLY A 113 -10.85 14.32 -3.36
N ALA A 114 -10.77 15.64 -3.13
CA ALA A 114 -9.50 16.34 -3.26
C ALA A 114 -8.68 16.25 -1.95
N VAL A 115 -7.37 16.34 -2.09
CA VAL A 115 -6.44 16.28 -0.95
C VAL A 115 -6.60 17.52 -0.08
N ALA A 116 -7.11 17.35 1.13
CA ALA A 116 -7.21 18.41 2.12
C ALA A 116 -5.92 18.53 2.96
N ASN A 117 -5.33 17.39 3.32
CA ASN A 117 -4.07 17.32 4.07
C ASN A 117 -3.43 15.94 3.85
N PHE A 118 -2.12 15.82 4.05
CA PHE A 118 -1.45 14.53 4.04
C PHE A 118 -0.20 14.53 4.90
N VAL A 119 0.20 13.32 5.30
CA VAL A 119 1.47 13.07 5.96
C VAL A 119 2.06 11.79 5.39
N MET A 120 3.38 11.76 5.28
CA MET A 120 4.11 10.67 4.63
C MET A 120 5.32 10.27 5.47
N ASN A 121 5.62 8.97 5.46
CA ASN A 121 6.88 8.40 5.93
C ASN A 121 7.55 7.71 4.73
N ASP A 122 8.51 8.36 4.13
CA ASP A 122 9.26 7.93 2.96
C ASP A 122 10.76 7.65 3.25
N LYS A 123 11.18 7.83 4.51
CA LYS A 123 12.60 7.76 4.93
C LYS A 123 12.93 6.59 5.85
N CYS A 124 11.93 5.84 6.29
CA CYS A 124 12.12 4.77 7.25
C CYS A 124 11.26 3.56 6.89
N ALA A 125 11.90 2.42 6.65
CA ALA A 125 11.22 1.18 6.31
C ALA A 125 10.26 0.68 7.41
N ALA A 126 10.48 1.06 8.67
CA ALA A 126 9.59 0.70 9.77
C ALA A 126 8.16 1.17 9.50
N GLY A 127 7.21 0.25 9.52
CA GLY A 127 5.81 0.53 9.21
C GLY A 127 5.47 0.55 7.72
N THR A 128 6.26 -0.13 6.89
CA THR A 128 6.04 -0.31 5.45
C THR A 128 6.05 -1.79 5.07
N GLY A 129 5.73 -2.11 3.82
CA GLY A 129 5.79 -3.48 3.31
C GLY A 129 7.17 -4.11 3.45
N ARG A 130 8.24 -3.36 3.24
CA ARG A 130 9.62 -3.84 3.43
C ARG A 130 9.93 -4.31 4.85
N PHE A 131 9.36 -3.64 5.84
CA PHE A 131 9.48 -4.08 7.22
C PHE A 131 8.84 -5.46 7.40
N LEU A 132 7.61 -5.64 6.91
CA LEU A 132 6.90 -6.92 6.99
C LEU A 132 7.60 -8.02 6.18
N GLU A 133 8.08 -7.72 4.97
CA GLU A 133 8.87 -8.67 4.16
C GLU A 133 10.12 -9.17 4.88
N MET A 134 10.85 -8.27 5.55
CA MET A 134 12.05 -8.65 6.27
C MET A 134 11.72 -9.51 7.47
N MET A 135 10.68 -9.16 8.25
CA MET A 135 10.25 -9.97 9.39
C MET A 135 9.71 -11.33 8.95
N ALA A 136 8.97 -11.40 7.85
CA ALA A 136 8.51 -12.66 7.29
C ALA A 136 9.68 -13.58 6.92
N ARG A 137 10.73 -13.05 6.28
CA ARG A 137 11.95 -13.81 5.97
C ARG A 137 12.66 -14.30 7.23
N THR A 138 12.80 -13.46 8.23
CA THR A 138 13.42 -13.82 9.53
C THR A 138 12.65 -14.94 10.23
N MET A 139 11.34 -15.00 10.05
CA MET A 139 10.45 -16.01 10.60
C MET A 139 10.21 -17.20 9.64
N GLU A 140 10.93 -17.27 8.50
CA GLU A 140 10.84 -18.33 7.48
C GLU A 140 9.40 -18.55 6.94
N MET A 141 8.63 -17.46 6.78
CA MET A 141 7.27 -17.47 6.26
C MET A 141 7.12 -16.52 5.06
N ASN A 142 6.04 -16.68 4.29
CA ASN A 142 5.63 -15.71 3.28
C ASN A 142 4.64 -14.69 3.87
N LEU A 143 4.33 -13.62 3.08
CA LEU A 143 3.44 -12.55 3.54
C LEU A 143 1.99 -13.01 3.74
N ASP A 144 1.52 -14.00 2.97
CA ASP A 144 0.17 -14.53 3.11
C ASP A 144 0.03 -15.32 4.42
N GLN A 145 1.02 -16.15 4.75
CA GLN A 145 1.09 -16.83 6.04
C GLN A 145 1.16 -15.83 7.20
N MET A 146 1.96 -14.77 7.06
CA MET A 146 2.05 -13.71 8.06
C MET A 146 0.73 -12.96 8.24
N SER A 147 -0.03 -12.76 7.16
CA SER A 147 -1.33 -12.10 7.18
C SER A 147 -2.34 -12.82 8.06
N GLU A 148 -2.36 -14.14 8.02
CA GLU A 148 -3.30 -14.98 8.80
C GLU A 148 -2.79 -15.25 10.21
N CYS A 149 -1.47 -15.38 10.37
CA CYS A 149 -0.81 -15.85 11.57
C CYS A 149 -1.19 -15.00 12.79
N GLY A 150 -1.03 -13.72 12.79
CA GLY A 150 -1.28 -12.87 13.96
C GLY A 150 -2.75 -12.64 14.36
N LEU A 151 -3.71 -13.39 13.77
CA LEU A 151 -5.13 -13.23 14.07
C LEU A 151 -5.56 -13.97 15.36
N GLU A 152 -4.87 -15.06 15.71
CA GLU A 152 -5.21 -15.94 16.83
C GLU A 152 -4.13 -15.92 17.93
N PHE A 153 -3.59 -14.75 18.23
CA PHE A 153 -2.57 -14.61 19.28
C PHE A 153 -3.14 -14.90 20.68
N LYS A 154 -2.26 -15.34 21.59
CA LYS A 154 -2.62 -15.63 22.99
C LYS A 154 -1.89 -14.71 23.96
N GLU A 155 -0.65 -14.34 23.65
CA GLU A 155 0.17 -13.41 24.42
C GLU A 155 0.30 -12.08 23.67
N ASP A 156 -0.02 -10.98 24.33
CA ASP A 156 0.13 -9.63 23.75
C ASP A 156 1.60 -9.17 23.81
N ILE A 157 2.41 -9.70 22.91
CA ILE A 157 3.82 -9.32 22.76
C ILE A 157 3.91 -7.87 22.23
N THR A 158 4.87 -7.14 22.75
CA THR A 158 5.20 -5.79 22.25
C THR A 158 6.59 -5.81 21.65
N ILE A 159 6.71 -5.48 20.37
CA ILE A 159 7.99 -5.20 19.71
C ILE A 159 8.36 -3.76 20.06
N SER A 160 9.44 -3.60 20.81
CA SER A 160 9.82 -2.30 21.40
C SER A 160 10.53 -1.40 20.40
N SER A 161 11.26 -1.98 19.46
CA SER A 161 12.05 -1.24 18.50
C SER A 161 11.26 -0.90 17.24
N MET A 162 11.29 0.38 16.88
CA MET A 162 10.74 0.87 15.60
C MET A 162 11.76 0.80 14.46
N CYS A 163 13.05 0.64 14.75
CA CYS A 163 14.07 0.46 13.73
C CYS A 163 14.07 -1.00 13.28
N THR A 164 13.99 -1.21 11.97
CA THR A 164 13.89 -2.54 11.35
C THR A 164 14.99 -3.50 11.79
N VAL A 165 16.24 -3.01 11.88
CA VAL A 165 17.40 -3.82 12.31
C VAL A 165 17.29 -4.28 13.77
N PHE A 166 16.84 -3.40 14.65
CA PHE A 166 16.66 -3.76 16.06
C PHE A 166 15.42 -4.62 16.30
N ALA A 167 14.34 -4.35 15.54
CA ALA A 167 13.14 -5.19 15.57
C ALA A 167 13.45 -6.63 15.12
N GLU A 168 14.29 -6.81 14.09
CA GLU A 168 14.74 -8.12 13.65
C GLU A 168 15.49 -8.87 14.77
N SER A 169 16.42 -8.19 15.44
CA SER A 169 17.14 -8.78 16.58
C SER A 169 16.21 -9.16 17.73
N GLU A 170 15.17 -8.36 17.98
CA GLU A 170 14.15 -8.65 18.99
C GLU A 170 13.31 -9.86 18.60
N VAL A 171 12.89 -9.97 17.33
CA VAL A 171 12.17 -11.14 16.79
C VAL A 171 13.01 -12.41 16.93
N VAL A 172 14.28 -12.37 16.53
CA VAL A 172 15.20 -13.53 16.70
C VAL A 172 15.30 -13.95 18.18
N SER A 173 15.36 -12.99 19.10
CA SER A 173 15.40 -13.27 20.54
C SER A 173 14.09 -13.91 21.03
N LEU A 174 12.95 -13.47 20.55
CA LEU A 174 11.63 -14.05 20.89
C LEU A 174 11.50 -15.48 20.37
N ILE A 175 11.96 -15.75 19.15
CA ILE A 175 12.02 -17.09 18.56
C ILE A 175 12.90 -18.01 19.44
N ALA A 176 14.09 -17.53 19.83
CA ALA A 176 14.99 -18.29 20.71
C ALA A 176 14.41 -18.57 22.10
N GLN A 177 13.46 -17.74 22.56
CA GLN A 177 12.68 -17.95 23.79
C GLN A 177 11.47 -18.86 23.59
N ASN A 178 11.30 -19.46 22.42
CA ASN A 178 10.14 -20.30 22.04
C ASN A 178 8.78 -19.59 22.18
N LYS A 179 8.74 -18.26 21.94
CA LYS A 179 7.46 -17.54 21.82
C LYS A 179 6.70 -18.02 20.60
N ALA A 180 5.37 -18.09 20.72
CA ALA A 180 4.53 -18.53 19.62
C ALA A 180 4.62 -17.55 18.43
N THR A 181 4.65 -18.09 17.22
CA THR A 181 4.75 -17.33 15.98
C THR A 181 3.60 -16.32 15.85
N ASP A 182 2.37 -16.74 16.21
CA ASP A 182 1.18 -15.88 16.17
C ASP A 182 1.31 -14.66 17.09
N ASP A 183 1.89 -14.85 18.28
CA ASP A 183 2.10 -13.77 19.23
C ASP A 183 3.16 -12.77 18.75
N ILE A 184 4.25 -13.27 18.11
CA ILE A 184 5.29 -12.43 17.52
C ILE A 184 4.73 -11.62 16.35
N VAL A 185 3.98 -12.25 15.44
CA VAL A 185 3.38 -11.59 14.27
C VAL A 185 2.36 -10.55 14.73
N HIS A 186 1.54 -10.85 15.75
CA HIS A 186 0.65 -9.85 16.35
C HIS A 186 1.43 -8.64 16.87
N GLY A 187 2.53 -8.86 17.58
CA GLY A 187 3.41 -7.78 18.06
C GLY A 187 3.98 -6.92 16.93
N LEU A 188 4.35 -7.52 15.80
CA LEU A 188 4.79 -6.81 14.60
C LEU A 188 3.66 -5.97 13.99
N ASN A 189 2.47 -6.53 13.82
CA ASN A 189 1.29 -5.80 13.34
C ASN A 189 0.97 -4.61 14.25
N LYS A 190 1.04 -4.81 15.56
CA LYS A 190 0.83 -3.77 16.57
C LYS A 190 1.85 -2.62 16.44
N ALA A 191 3.13 -2.93 16.20
CA ALA A 191 4.17 -1.91 16.00
C ALA A 191 3.89 -1.05 14.75
N VAL A 192 3.47 -1.67 13.64
CA VAL A 192 3.06 -0.96 12.42
C VAL A 192 1.81 -0.12 12.68
N ALA A 193 0.79 -0.70 13.32
CA ALA A 193 -0.46 -0.01 13.62
C ALA A 193 -0.26 1.21 14.53
N VAL A 194 0.62 1.14 15.52
CA VAL A 194 0.98 2.28 16.39
C VAL A 194 1.52 3.45 15.56
N LYS A 195 2.45 3.17 14.64
CA LYS A 195 3.05 4.18 13.78
C LYS A 195 2.03 4.79 12.82
N THR A 196 1.23 3.95 12.17
CA THR A 196 0.19 4.37 11.23
C THR A 196 -0.88 5.22 11.92
N ALA A 197 -1.34 4.81 13.10
CA ALA A 197 -2.30 5.59 13.88
C ALA A 197 -1.73 6.95 14.34
N ALA A 198 -0.42 7.06 14.58
CA ALA A 198 0.22 8.34 14.86
C ALA A 198 0.21 9.27 13.64
N LEU A 199 0.44 8.75 12.43
CA LEU A 199 0.31 9.51 11.18
C LEU A 199 -1.14 9.94 10.96
N THR A 200 -2.11 9.05 11.21
CA THR A 200 -3.56 9.32 11.09
C THR A 200 -4.00 10.46 12.00
N ARG A 201 -3.57 10.45 13.26
CA ARG A 201 -3.83 11.56 14.19
C ARG A 201 -3.20 12.88 13.73
N ARG A 202 -1.95 12.80 13.21
CA ARG A 202 -1.21 13.99 12.74
C ARG A 202 -1.87 14.68 11.55
N VAL A 203 -2.50 13.91 10.65
CA VAL A 203 -3.19 14.47 9.48
C VAL A 203 -4.59 14.99 9.83
N GLY A 204 -5.10 14.66 11.01
CA GLY A 204 -6.48 14.92 11.42
C GLY A 204 -7.44 13.99 10.68
N GLY A 205 -7.16 12.68 10.72
CA GLY A 205 -7.98 11.69 10.01
C GLY A 205 -9.44 11.70 10.45
N GLU A 206 -10.34 11.60 9.49
CA GLU A 206 -11.80 11.59 9.63
C GLU A 206 -12.39 10.28 9.10
N GLU A 207 -13.50 9.83 9.66
CA GLU A 207 -14.26 8.71 9.09
C GLU A 207 -14.91 9.13 7.74
N LYS A 208 -15.01 8.28 6.75
CA LYS A 208 -14.66 6.86 6.67
C LYS A 208 -13.21 6.67 6.22
N TYR A 209 -12.59 5.62 6.76
CA TYR A 209 -11.24 5.22 6.41
C TYR A 209 -11.22 4.17 5.29
N MET A 210 -10.24 4.26 4.41
CA MET A 210 -9.91 3.22 3.41
C MET A 210 -8.43 2.90 3.49
N MET A 211 -8.08 1.63 3.48
CA MET A 211 -6.68 1.21 3.38
C MET A 211 -6.34 0.82 1.94
N THR A 212 -5.20 1.30 1.45
CA THR A 212 -4.67 1.08 0.10
C THR A 212 -3.22 0.61 0.14
N GLY A 213 -2.65 0.31 -1.02
CA GLY A 213 -1.32 -0.27 -1.15
C GLY A 213 -1.30 -1.79 -0.93
N GLY A 214 -0.17 -2.42 -1.22
CA GLY A 214 -0.03 -3.88 -1.13
C GLY A 214 -0.25 -4.44 0.28
N VAL A 215 0.04 -3.64 1.32
CA VAL A 215 -0.13 -4.05 2.73
C VAL A 215 -1.61 -4.09 3.16
N ALA A 216 -2.53 -3.50 2.40
CA ALA A 216 -3.98 -3.63 2.64
C ALA A 216 -4.49 -5.08 2.56
N GLN A 217 -3.73 -5.99 1.97
CA GLN A 217 -4.01 -7.42 1.93
C GLN A 217 -3.66 -8.16 3.24
N ASN A 218 -2.92 -7.51 4.15
CA ASN A 218 -2.56 -8.12 5.43
C ASN A 218 -3.70 -8.00 6.44
N LYS A 219 -4.50 -9.05 6.56
CA LYS A 219 -5.69 -9.10 7.43
C LYS A 219 -5.37 -8.85 8.91
N GLY A 220 -4.27 -9.43 9.40
CA GLY A 220 -3.84 -9.26 10.78
C GLY A 220 -3.51 -7.80 11.10
N LEU A 221 -2.80 -7.11 10.19
CA LEU A 221 -2.51 -5.69 10.35
C LEU A 221 -3.76 -4.82 10.23
N VAL A 222 -4.63 -5.10 9.23
CA VAL A 222 -5.89 -4.36 9.06
C VAL A 222 -6.70 -4.42 10.36
N LYS A 223 -6.93 -5.62 10.90
CA LYS A 223 -7.66 -5.82 12.16
C LYS A 223 -7.03 -5.05 13.33
N THR A 224 -5.71 -5.16 13.50
CA THR A 224 -4.99 -4.48 14.57
C THR A 224 -5.08 -2.95 14.45
N LEU A 225 -5.09 -2.45 13.21
CA LEU A 225 -5.21 -1.01 12.95
C LEU A 225 -6.64 -0.51 13.18
N GLU A 226 -7.67 -1.28 12.80
CA GLU A 226 -9.08 -1.00 13.09
C GLU A 226 -9.34 -0.91 14.60
N GLU A 227 -8.85 -1.89 15.35
CA GLU A 227 -8.94 -1.89 16.82
C GLU A 227 -8.27 -0.66 17.42
N ARG A 228 -7.11 -0.27 16.89
CA ARG A 228 -6.37 0.88 17.40
C ARG A 228 -6.99 2.24 17.05
N LEU A 229 -7.64 2.34 15.90
CA LEU A 229 -8.34 3.55 15.47
C LEU A 229 -9.76 3.63 16.02
N GLY A 230 -10.31 2.49 16.49
CA GLY A 230 -11.67 2.39 16.99
C GLY A 230 -12.74 2.47 15.90
N THR A 231 -12.39 2.11 14.66
CA THR A 231 -13.27 2.18 13.49
C THR A 231 -12.93 1.07 12.49
N SER A 232 -13.90 0.71 11.66
CA SER A 232 -13.65 -0.21 10.54
C SER A 232 -13.10 0.54 9.34
N MET A 233 -12.33 -0.19 8.50
CA MET A 233 -11.78 0.35 7.27
C MET A 233 -12.38 -0.33 6.04
N VAL A 234 -12.56 0.44 4.99
CA VAL A 234 -12.89 -0.09 3.67
C VAL A 234 -11.64 -0.71 3.06
N ILE A 235 -11.72 -1.98 2.70
CA ILE A 235 -10.68 -2.69 1.95
C ILE A 235 -11.31 -3.11 0.62
N SER A 236 -10.82 -2.56 -0.46
CA SER A 236 -11.25 -2.95 -1.81
C SER A 236 -10.31 -4.01 -2.38
N GLU A 237 -10.84 -4.93 -3.18
CA GLU A 237 -10.00 -5.85 -3.98
C GLU A 237 -9.06 -5.07 -4.92
N LYS A 238 -9.43 -3.82 -5.26
CA LYS A 238 -8.66 -2.89 -6.10
C LYS A 238 -7.82 -1.90 -5.30
N SER A 239 -7.66 -2.10 -3.99
CA SER A 239 -6.96 -1.17 -3.09
C SER A 239 -5.51 -0.89 -3.51
N GLN A 240 -4.84 -1.85 -4.14
CA GLN A 240 -3.48 -1.68 -4.66
C GLN A 240 -3.42 -0.82 -5.93
N LEU A 241 -4.54 -0.66 -6.64
CA LEU A 241 -4.63 0.07 -7.91
C LEU A 241 -5.00 1.55 -7.76
N CYS A 242 -5.03 2.09 -6.54
CA CYS A 242 -5.46 3.47 -6.27
C CYS A 242 -4.45 4.53 -6.71
N GLY A 243 -3.21 4.14 -6.91
CA GLY A 243 -2.12 5.01 -7.38
C GLY A 243 -2.20 5.54 -8.82
#